data_ddb45533f6d364ef6d0a10b3d6ebf298
#
_entry.id   ddb45533f6d364ef6d0a10b3d6ebf298
#
_cell.length_a   1.000
_cell.length_b   1.000
_cell.length_c   1.000
_cell.angle_alpha   90.00
_cell.angle_beta   90.00
_cell.angle_gamma   90.00
#
_symmetry.space_group_name_H-M   'P 1'
#
loop_
_entity.id
_entity.type
_entity.pdbx_description
1 polymer ?
#
loop_
_entity_poly.entity_id
_entity_poly.type
_entity_poly.pdbx_seq_one_letter_code
_entity_poly.pdbx_strand_id
1 'polypeptide(L)'
;GTGSSIMMNIGETPVLSTHGVVTSLAWGMQGKVSYVLEGNINYTGAVISWLKDDMELIQSPSETEGLCRVAEADDSLYFVPAFTGLGAPYWNSEAKGALTGITRTTRKAEWCVQE
;
A
#
# COMPACT_ATOMS: atom_id res chain seq x y z
N GLY A 1 -6.32 -8.83 -2.74
CA GLY A 1 -7.33 -8.20 -1.94
C GLY A 1 -7.27 -6.68 -1.99
N THR A 2 -8.01 -6.02 -1.11
CA THR A 2 -8.15 -4.55 -1.12
C THR A 2 -6.90 -3.85 -0.60
N GLY A 3 -6.32 -4.37 0.48
CA GLY A 3 -5.14 -3.80 1.14
C GLY A 3 -4.18 -4.89 1.60
N SER A 4 -3.08 -4.47 2.20
CA SER A 4 -2.04 -5.34 2.74
C SER A 4 -1.71 -4.95 4.18
N SER A 5 -1.29 -5.92 4.98
CA SER A 5 -0.77 -5.70 6.33
C SER A 5 0.66 -6.19 6.42
N ILE A 6 1.49 -5.41 7.07
CA ILE A 6 2.84 -5.81 7.46
C ILE A 6 2.81 -6.11 8.95
N MET A 7 3.10 -7.35 9.31
CA MET A 7 3.06 -7.80 10.70
C MET A 7 4.43 -8.31 11.14
N MET A 8 4.91 -7.81 12.26
CA MET A 8 6.14 -8.26 12.89
C MET A 8 5.82 -8.92 14.23
N ASN A 9 6.11 -10.21 14.37
CA ASN A 9 5.95 -10.92 15.65
C ASN A 9 6.95 -10.37 16.68
N ILE A 10 6.45 -10.01 17.85
CA ILE A 10 7.24 -9.46 18.97
C ILE A 10 7.24 -10.34 20.21
N GLY A 11 6.76 -11.59 20.07
CA GLY A 11 6.76 -12.58 21.16
C GLY A 11 5.63 -12.41 22.14
N GLU A 12 5.87 -12.85 23.39
CA GLU A 12 4.84 -12.96 24.42
C GLU A 12 4.67 -11.68 25.26
N THR A 13 5.53 -10.67 25.05
CA THR A 13 5.45 -9.39 25.77
C THR A 13 4.95 -8.29 24.82
N PRO A 14 3.81 -7.65 25.10
CA PRO A 14 3.33 -6.56 24.27
C PRO A 14 4.25 -5.34 24.41
N VAL A 15 4.56 -4.73 23.28
CA VAL A 15 5.32 -3.48 23.21
C VAL A 15 4.44 -2.42 22.57
N LEU A 16 4.23 -1.31 23.27
CA LEU A 16 3.54 -0.16 22.69
C LEU A 16 4.51 0.66 21.85
N SER A 17 4.20 0.81 20.57
CA SER A 17 5.01 1.62 19.67
C SER A 17 4.92 3.10 20.02
N THR A 18 6.07 3.78 20.00
CA THR A 18 6.15 5.26 20.07
C THR A 18 6.22 5.90 18.69
N HIS A 19 6.13 5.09 17.62
CA HIS A 19 6.28 5.52 16.22
C HIS A 19 5.00 5.34 15.39
N GLY A 20 3.85 5.17 16.04
CA GLY A 20 2.54 5.20 15.38
C GLY A 20 2.06 3.88 14.77
N VAL A 21 2.81 2.79 14.86
CA VAL A 21 2.32 1.46 14.47
C VAL A 21 1.46 0.84 15.57
N VAL A 22 0.59 -0.10 15.21
CA VAL A 22 -0.36 -0.71 16.14
C VAL A 22 0.24 -1.96 16.76
N THR A 23 0.01 -2.16 18.07
CA THR A 23 0.26 -3.44 18.74
C THR A 23 -1.04 -4.23 18.78
N SER A 24 -1.02 -5.43 18.26
CA SER A 24 -2.18 -6.33 18.18
C SER A 24 -1.86 -7.70 18.72
N LEU A 25 -2.91 -8.43 19.11
CA LEU A 25 -2.82 -9.87 19.40
C LEU A 25 -2.60 -10.61 18.08
N ALA A 26 -1.56 -11.45 18.02
CA ALA A 26 -1.33 -12.34 16.90
C ALA A 26 -2.17 -13.63 17.02
N TRP A 27 -1.91 -14.40 18.09
CA TRP A 27 -2.66 -15.60 18.41
C TRP A 27 -2.49 -15.98 19.90
N GLY A 28 -3.40 -16.81 20.38
CA GLY A 28 -3.28 -17.47 21.69
C GLY A 28 -3.44 -18.97 21.52
N MET A 29 -2.51 -19.74 22.09
CA MET A 29 -2.53 -21.21 22.06
C MET A 29 -1.85 -21.79 23.29
N GLN A 30 -2.45 -22.81 23.90
CA GLN A 30 -1.90 -23.49 25.05
C GLN A 30 -1.53 -22.57 26.24
N GLY A 31 -2.34 -21.56 26.49
CA GLY A 31 -2.12 -20.59 27.58
C GLY A 31 -1.05 -19.52 27.29
N LYS A 32 -0.44 -19.53 26.10
CA LYS A 32 0.51 -18.53 25.64
C LYS A 32 -0.15 -17.59 24.64
N VAL A 33 0.20 -16.33 24.73
CA VAL A 33 -0.27 -15.28 23.82
C VAL A 33 0.93 -14.65 23.12
N SER A 34 0.84 -14.47 21.81
CA SER A 34 1.83 -13.77 21.02
C SER A 34 1.26 -12.47 20.47
N TYR A 35 2.11 -11.47 20.39
CA TYR A 35 1.78 -10.12 19.93
C TYR A 35 2.50 -9.80 18.62
N VAL A 36 1.94 -8.84 17.88
CA VAL A 36 2.53 -8.29 16.66
C VAL A 36 2.53 -6.77 16.71
N LEU A 37 3.52 -6.17 16.08
CA LEU A 37 3.41 -4.81 15.57
C LEU A 37 2.85 -4.86 14.15
N GLU A 38 1.90 -3.98 13.85
CA GLU A 38 1.17 -3.98 12.61
C GLU A 38 1.17 -2.60 11.96
N GLY A 39 1.48 -2.57 10.67
CA GLY A 39 1.26 -1.44 9.77
C GLY A 39 0.36 -1.86 8.62
N ASN A 40 -0.61 -1.03 8.27
CA ASN A 40 -1.55 -1.29 7.19
C ASN A 40 -1.24 -0.43 5.97
N ILE A 41 -1.23 -1.06 4.81
CA ILE A 41 -1.24 -0.43 3.50
C ILE A 41 -2.67 -0.55 2.98
N ASN A 42 -3.45 0.52 3.09
CA ASN A 42 -4.89 0.49 2.85
C ASN A 42 -5.24 0.19 1.38
N TYR A 43 -4.40 0.62 0.46
CA TYR A 43 -4.61 0.47 -0.97
C TYR A 43 -3.44 -0.27 -1.61
N THR A 44 -3.68 -1.49 -2.04
CA THR A 44 -2.81 -2.30 -2.89
C THR A 44 -3.66 -2.82 -4.06
N GLY A 45 -4.27 -3.98 -3.96
CA GLY A 45 -5.16 -4.49 -5.01
C GLY A 45 -6.33 -3.56 -5.36
N ALA A 46 -6.78 -2.72 -4.44
CA ALA A 46 -7.84 -1.75 -4.73
C ALA A 46 -7.40 -0.65 -5.70
N VAL A 47 -6.11 -0.30 -5.75
CA VAL A 47 -5.59 0.64 -6.75
C VAL A 47 -5.69 0.05 -8.16
N ILE A 48 -5.36 -1.23 -8.30
CA ILE A 48 -5.48 -1.94 -9.59
C ILE A 48 -6.94 -1.94 -10.07
N SER A 49 -7.89 -2.17 -9.15
CA SER A 49 -9.31 -2.08 -9.50
C SER A 49 -9.69 -0.67 -9.93
N TRP A 50 -9.22 0.34 -9.22
CA TRP A 50 -9.45 1.74 -9.57
C TRP A 50 -8.86 2.12 -10.94
N LEU A 51 -7.63 1.69 -11.26
CA LEU A 51 -7.02 1.90 -12.57
C LEU A 51 -7.85 1.27 -13.70
N LYS A 52 -8.47 0.11 -13.43
CA LYS A 52 -9.29 -0.60 -14.39
C LYS A 52 -10.70 0.00 -14.51
N ASP A 53 -11.42 0.13 -13.41
CA ASP A 53 -12.86 0.34 -13.39
C ASP A 53 -13.24 1.84 -13.42
N ASP A 54 -12.44 2.70 -12.81
CA ASP A 54 -12.71 4.13 -12.71
C ASP A 54 -11.86 4.96 -13.69
N MET A 55 -10.57 4.63 -13.81
CA MET A 55 -9.67 5.36 -14.70
C MET A 55 -9.61 4.79 -16.12
N GLU A 56 -10.07 3.56 -16.30
CA GLU A 56 -10.09 2.85 -17.60
C GLU A 56 -8.71 2.79 -18.29
N LEU A 57 -7.63 2.82 -17.51
CA LEU A 57 -6.25 2.79 -18.02
C LEU A 57 -5.79 1.39 -18.38
N ILE A 58 -6.37 0.37 -17.78
CA ILE A 58 -6.08 -1.05 -18.04
C ILE A 58 -7.38 -1.82 -18.25
N GLN A 59 -7.32 -2.91 -19.03
CA GLN A 59 -8.47 -3.77 -19.30
C GLN A 59 -8.61 -4.91 -18.29
N SER A 60 -7.49 -5.33 -17.72
CA SER A 60 -7.46 -6.38 -16.71
C SER A 60 -6.27 -6.21 -15.77
N PRO A 61 -6.35 -6.72 -14.54
CA PRO A 61 -5.21 -6.70 -13.61
C PRO A 61 -3.94 -7.35 -14.18
N SER A 62 -4.07 -8.39 -15.00
CA SER A 62 -2.92 -9.08 -15.63
C SER A 62 -2.18 -8.23 -16.65
N GLU A 63 -2.77 -7.15 -17.16
CA GLU A 63 -2.09 -6.21 -18.07
C GLU A 63 -0.96 -5.47 -17.38
N THR A 64 -1.05 -5.27 -16.05
CA THR A 64 -0.02 -4.53 -15.31
C THR A 64 1.36 -5.18 -15.38
N GLU A 65 1.45 -6.50 -15.38
CA GLU A 65 2.73 -7.21 -15.54
C GLU A 65 3.41 -6.85 -16.87
N GLY A 66 2.62 -6.83 -17.96
CA GLY A 66 3.14 -6.44 -19.27
C GLY A 66 3.59 -4.98 -19.32
N LEU A 67 2.84 -4.08 -18.68
CA LEU A 67 3.20 -2.67 -18.58
C LEU A 67 4.47 -2.46 -17.77
N CYS A 68 4.64 -3.17 -16.64
CA CYS A 68 5.84 -3.12 -15.83
C CYS A 68 7.10 -3.55 -16.60
N ARG A 69 6.98 -4.50 -17.52
CA ARG A 69 8.11 -4.98 -18.34
C ARG A 69 8.58 -3.95 -19.38
N VAL A 70 7.73 -3.04 -19.82
CA VAL A 70 8.03 -2.04 -20.85
C VAL A 70 8.16 -0.63 -20.29
N ALA A 71 7.90 -0.45 -19.00
CA ALA A 71 8.08 0.83 -18.33
C ALA A 71 9.57 1.18 -18.25
N GLU A 72 9.89 2.43 -18.45
CA GLU A 72 11.21 2.98 -18.20
C GLU A 72 11.33 3.38 -16.74
N ALA A 73 12.48 3.11 -16.12
CA ALA A 73 12.71 3.52 -14.76
C ALA A 73 12.64 5.06 -14.66
N ASP A 74 11.77 5.55 -13.81
CA ASP A 74 11.63 6.98 -13.52
C ASP A 74 11.57 7.18 -12.00
N ASP A 75 12.73 7.46 -11.41
CA ASP A 75 12.88 7.66 -9.97
C ASP A 75 12.24 8.97 -9.47
N SER A 76 11.69 9.79 -10.35
CA SER A 76 11.01 11.04 -10.00
C SER A 76 9.50 10.92 -9.90
N LEU A 77 8.93 9.83 -10.45
CA LEU A 77 7.49 9.59 -10.43
C LEU A 77 7.10 8.87 -9.13
N TYR A 78 6.17 9.45 -8.39
CA TYR A 78 5.63 8.86 -7.16
C TYR A 78 4.11 8.88 -7.17
N PHE A 79 3.51 7.76 -6.81
CA PHE A 79 2.09 7.65 -6.59
C PHE A 79 1.79 7.32 -5.12
N VAL A 80 0.96 8.14 -4.49
CA VAL A 80 0.50 7.94 -3.11
C VAL A 80 -1.01 7.70 -3.14
N PRO A 81 -1.47 6.46 -3.00
CA PRO A 81 -2.89 6.13 -3.11
C PRO A 81 -3.64 6.37 -1.79
N ALA A 82 -3.55 7.56 -1.23
CA ALA A 82 -4.24 7.94 0.01
C ALA A 82 -5.72 8.28 -0.25
N PHE A 83 -6.48 7.40 -0.88
CA PHE A 83 -7.88 7.65 -1.29
C PHE A 83 -8.82 7.87 -0.10
N THR A 84 -8.53 7.27 1.03
CA THR A 84 -9.27 7.44 2.31
C THR A 84 -8.35 7.88 3.45
N GLY A 85 -7.32 8.66 3.13
CA GLY A 85 -6.33 9.09 4.09
C GLY A 85 -5.19 8.09 4.27
N LEU A 86 -4.31 8.39 5.20
CA LEU A 86 -3.18 7.57 5.60
C LEU A 86 -3.41 6.98 6.99
N GLY A 87 -3.24 5.67 7.12
CA GLY A 87 -3.26 4.96 8.39
C GLY A 87 -1.92 5.05 9.14
N ALA A 88 -1.62 4.01 9.92
CA ALA A 88 -0.36 3.91 10.63
C ALA A 88 0.84 4.00 9.67
N PRO A 89 1.92 4.70 10.01
CA PRO A 89 2.16 5.44 11.25
C PRO A 89 1.72 6.92 11.21
N TYR A 90 1.16 7.38 10.10
CA TYR A 90 0.89 8.82 9.84
C TYR A 90 -0.41 9.31 10.48
N TRP A 91 -1.44 8.47 10.53
CA TRP A 91 -2.75 8.76 11.11
C TRP A 91 -3.36 10.08 10.61
N ASN A 92 -3.31 10.30 9.29
CA ASN A 92 -3.85 11.48 8.62
C ASN A 92 -5.06 11.12 7.75
N SER A 93 -6.26 11.28 8.28
CA SER A 93 -7.52 10.99 7.58
C SER A 93 -7.83 11.97 6.44
N GLU A 94 -7.22 13.16 6.46
CA GLU A 94 -7.46 14.22 5.49
C GLU A 94 -6.51 14.14 4.27
N ALA A 95 -5.49 13.31 4.33
CA ALA A 95 -4.58 13.09 3.20
C ALA A 95 -5.36 12.58 1.99
N LYS A 96 -4.96 13.03 0.81
CA LYS A 96 -5.54 12.63 -0.47
C LYS A 96 -4.49 11.92 -1.33
N GLY A 97 -4.97 11.09 -2.25
CA GLY A 97 -4.11 10.49 -3.27
C GLY A 97 -3.41 11.56 -4.09
N ALA A 98 -2.17 11.30 -4.45
CA ALA A 98 -1.35 12.20 -5.26
C ALA A 98 -0.47 11.43 -6.23
N LEU A 99 -0.31 11.97 -7.42
CA LEU A 99 0.70 11.54 -8.38
C LEU A 99 1.62 12.72 -8.66
N THR A 100 2.91 12.56 -8.43
CA THR A 100 3.91 13.63 -8.58
C THR A 100 5.04 13.21 -9.50
N GLY A 101 5.77 14.17 -10.06
CA GLY A 101 6.88 13.89 -10.96
C GLY A 101 6.48 13.61 -12.41
N ILE A 102 5.24 13.91 -12.81
CA ILE A 102 4.76 13.73 -14.18
C ILE A 102 5.54 14.63 -15.13
N THR A 103 6.01 14.07 -16.23
CA THR A 103 6.65 14.78 -17.34
C THR A 103 5.92 14.52 -18.66
N ARG A 104 6.37 15.16 -19.72
CA ARG A 104 5.81 14.94 -21.06
C ARG A 104 5.96 13.49 -21.56
N THR A 105 6.95 12.77 -21.04
CA THR A 105 7.23 11.38 -21.43
C THR A 105 6.59 10.32 -20.52
N THR A 106 5.94 10.73 -19.43
CA THR A 106 5.21 9.82 -18.55
C THR A 106 4.04 9.18 -19.28
N ARG A 107 4.03 7.85 -19.33
CA ARG A 107 2.98 7.02 -19.94
C ARG A 107 2.25 6.21 -18.87
N LYS A 108 1.18 5.52 -19.22
CA LYS A 108 0.49 4.63 -18.29
C LYS A 108 1.39 3.50 -17.76
N ALA A 109 2.40 3.07 -18.53
CA ALA A 109 3.34 2.04 -18.10
C ALA A 109 4.16 2.49 -16.88
N GLU A 110 4.71 3.69 -16.91
CA GLU A 110 5.47 4.27 -15.80
C GLU A 110 4.56 4.46 -14.57
N TRP A 111 3.31 4.87 -14.77
CA TRP A 111 2.36 5.00 -13.68
C TRP A 111 2.04 3.65 -13.01
N CYS A 112 1.77 2.60 -13.80
CA CYS A 112 1.45 1.29 -13.26
C CYS A 112 2.61 0.61 -12.50
N VAL A 113 3.86 1.05 -12.71
CA VAL A 113 5.03 0.53 -11.95
C VAL A 113 5.11 1.09 -10.54
N GLN A 114 4.45 2.23 -10.27
CA GLN A 114 4.46 2.87 -8.95
C GLN A 114 3.50 2.18 -7.95
N GLU A 115 2.81 1.13 -8.39
CA GLU A 115 1.93 0.28 -7.60
C GLU A 115 2.74 -0.84 -6.88
#